data_11c18834805fc0cfb928a667ba684ee1
#
_entry.id   11c18834805fc0cfb928a667ba684ee1
#
_cell.length_a   1.000
_cell.length_b   1.000
_cell.length_c   1.000
_cell.angle_alpha   90.00
_cell.angle_beta   90.00
_cell.angle_gamma   90.00
#
_symmetry.space_group_name_H-M   'P 1'
#
loop_
_entity.id
_entity.type
_entity.pdbx_description
1 polymer ?
#
loop_
_entity_poly.entity_id
_entity_poly.type
_entity_poly.pdbx_seq_one_letter_code
_entity_poly.pdbx_strand_id
1 'polypeptide(L)'
;MRKPLITILTILLSVSVFAQNAASIRNDNSYIYAEGTSTTTSSADSVALEALTEKLAQGVDLPYSLEIRKRLMGTYSSDIKRECGMIASNGKDEASVMRYIQGSDVGRIFDGRRSKVKEMLSIASTADRKCQMDVALRYYSWAETLMRSLPSPDVVAIAETKSRRETILKGLNVEFDRQDIYDKGIVELTFTYNGTPVKNIDYKFFDGKTWSKVLSAKDGKGFVEVRPDSRIGQYRIKYEITPAHLQHLFREVSLVEKALDSGTEKSNGKANPGQTGTAKTASESSARKIDFSAIRKKVLEVVARDEFQTEPDSTRGMLTPIVFTSDYEDVIRKVCKGIANAADGSVKDCFTEEGHEIFTRLIRYGNAHVLNFSELNFYGLGDKVFCRSVPMVFSFKGNRRQFVEDIVFTFDSEGKICDLAFSMDRETVQGIVSQTAWTEEARIILISFLESYKTAYALKRLDYISSIFDDDALIITGRVLQNVKGPNEYSNNRYTTLTRQNKANYIKNLSRVFASQEYINLQFSDCEVMKLGKGEQLFGIKIRQEYFSTTYSDTGYLFILVNLRDSQRPVIHVRTWQEAPDKDFGVIGPYHF
;
A
#
# COMPACT_ATOMS: atom_id res chain seq x y z
N MET A 1 43.41 -14.84 17.68
CA MET A 1 42.59 -16.03 17.95
C MET A 1 41.66 -15.82 19.14
N ARG A 2 40.77 -14.78 19.12
CA ARG A 2 39.80 -14.50 20.21
C ARG A 2 38.35 -14.25 19.72
N LYS A 3 38.05 -14.37 18.43
CA LYS A 3 36.72 -14.13 17.88
C LYS A 3 35.72 -15.33 17.90
N PRO A 4 36.13 -16.61 17.87
CA PRO A 4 35.15 -17.69 17.90
C PRO A 4 34.51 -17.94 19.28
N LEU A 5 35.15 -17.50 20.38
CA LEU A 5 34.68 -17.80 21.75
C LEU A 5 33.47 -16.93 22.14
N ILE A 6 33.38 -15.69 21.64
CA ILE A 6 32.27 -14.77 21.97
C ILE A 6 30.99 -15.17 21.23
N THR A 7 31.11 -15.61 19.98
CA THR A 7 29.95 -16.07 19.19
C THR A 7 29.36 -17.36 19.74
N ILE A 8 30.20 -18.28 20.21
CA ILE A 8 29.75 -19.53 20.85
C ILE A 8 29.09 -19.24 22.19
N LEU A 9 29.59 -18.26 22.95
CA LEU A 9 29.04 -17.88 24.24
C LEU A 9 27.65 -17.19 24.12
N THR A 10 27.45 -16.37 23.10
CA THR A 10 26.14 -15.74 22.82
C THR A 10 25.08 -16.74 22.37
N ILE A 11 25.44 -17.72 21.54
CA ILE A 11 24.54 -18.81 21.12
C ILE A 11 24.18 -19.70 22.32
N LEU A 12 25.15 -20.05 23.16
CA LEU A 12 24.90 -20.84 24.37
C LEU A 12 24.01 -20.12 25.40
N LEU A 13 24.15 -18.79 25.55
CA LEU A 13 23.30 -17.98 26.43
C LEU A 13 21.86 -17.88 25.88
N SER A 14 21.67 -17.73 24.59
CA SER A 14 20.33 -17.65 23.98
C SER A 14 19.58 -19.00 24.07
N VAL A 15 20.26 -20.10 23.88
CA VAL A 15 19.69 -21.46 24.03
C VAL A 15 19.31 -21.74 25.50
N SER A 16 20.15 -21.30 26.46
CA SER A 16 19.85 -21.49 27.87
C SER A 16 18.64 -20.68 28.35
N VAL A 17 18.47 -19.44 27.90
CA VAL A 17 17.33 -18.58 28.22
C VAL A 17 16.04 -19.14 27.64
N PHE A 18 16.04 -19.56 26.35
CA PHE A 18 14.88 -20.22 25.75
C PHE A 18 14.47 -21.48 26.50
N ALA A 19 15.42 -22.35 26.82
CA ALA A 19 15.14 -23.59 27.50
C ALA A 19 14.56 -23.35 28.91
N GLN A 20 15.03 -22.31 29.60
CA GLN A 20 14.54 -21.94 30.93
C GLN A 20 13.11 -21.36 30.87
N ASN A 21 12.82 -20.45 29.94
CA ASN A 21 11.49 -19.89 29.76
C ASN A 21 10.50 -20.94 29.30
N ALA A 22 10.85 -21.76 28.31
CA ALA A 22 10.01 -22.83 27.82
C ALA A 22 9.69 -23.88 28.89
N ALA A 23 10.66 -24.22 29.73
CA ALA A 23 10.45 -25.15 30.87
C ALA A 23 9.48 -24.57 31.91
N SER A 24 9.54 -23.28 32.22
CA SER A 24 8.61 -22.64 33.13
C SER A 24 7.18 -22.67 32.62
N ILE A 25 6.97 -22.39 31.32
CA ILE A 25 5.66 -22.44 30.70
C ILE A 25 5.09 -23.87 30.64
N ARG A 26 5.92 -24.88 30.32
CA ARG A 26 5.50 -26.29 30.32
C ARG A 26 5.03 -26.79 31.69
N ASN A 27 5.63 -26.28 32.76
CA ASN A 27 5.35 -26.71 34.11
C ASN A 27 4.22 -25.93 34.80
N ASP A 28 3.69 -24.90 34.15
CA ASP A 28 2.60 -24.07 34.65
C ASP A 28 1.29 -24.39 33.93
N ASN A 29 0.39 -25.09 34.58
CA ASN A 29 -0.92 -25.50 34.07
C ASN A 29 -1.86 -24.33 33.73
N SER A 30 -1.50 -23.08 34.08
CA SER A 30 -2.26 -21.90 33.72
C SER A 30 -2.07 -21.51 32.24
N TYR A 31 -1.02 -22.03 31.59
CA TYR A 31 -0.74 -21.77 30.19
C TYR A 31 -1.24 -22.87 29.27
N ILE A 32 -1.81 -22.46 28.14
CA ILE A 32 -2.05 -23.30 26.97
C ILE A 32 -0.91 -23.04 25.99
N TYR A 33 -0.16 -24.06 25.60
CA TYR A 33 0.99 -23.92 24.72
C TYR A 33 1.05 -25.00 23.65
N ALA A 34 1.78 -24.73 22.58
CA ALA A 34 2.22 -25.70 21.59
C ALA A 34 3.62 -25.35 21.06
N GLU A 35 4.33 -26.35 20.60
CA GLU A 35 5.69 -26.23 20.08
C GLU A 35 5.74 -26.64 18.62
N GLY A 36 6.62 -26.00 17.88
CA GLY A 36 6.93 -26.30 16.49
C GLY A 36 8.43 -26.31 16.27
N THR A 37 8.91 -27.23 15.47
CA THR A 37 10.30 -27.32 15.04
C THR A 37 10.39 -27.33 13.52
N SER A 38 11.37 -26.67 12.96
CA SER A 38 11.64 -26.64 11.53
C SER A 38 13.04 -26.13 11.23
N THR A 39 13.44 -26.19 9.99
CA THR A 39 14.71 -25.66 9.50
C THR A 39 14.83 -24.13 9.63
N THR A 40 13.73 -23.41 9.73
CA THR A 40 13.67 -21.95 9.91
C THR A 40 12.75 -21.56 11.05
N THR A 41 13.05 -20.47 11.74
CA THR A 41 12.21 -19.93 12.82
C THR A 41 10.79 -19.59 12.34
N SER A 42 10.65 -19.08 11.12
CA SER A 42 9.34 -18.75 10.54
C SER A 42 8.48 -19.99 10.30
N SER A 43 9.06 -21.07 9.80
CA SER A 43 8.34 -22.33 9.59
C SER A 43 8.00 -23.01 10.92
N ALA A 44 8.93 -23.01 11.89
CA ALA A 44 8.69 -23.52 13.24
C ALA A 44 7.57 -22.74 13.94
N ASP A 45 7.54 -21.42 13.78
CA ASP A 45 6.50 -20.53 14.32
C ASP A 45 5.12 -20.85 13.74
N SER A 46 5.05 -21.11 12.44
CA SER A 46 3.79 -21.51 11.78
C SER A 46 3.27 -22.85 12.33
N VAL A 47 4.16 -23.81 12.51
CA VAL A 47 3.81 -25.14 13.08
C VAL A 47 3.30 -24.98 14.53
N ALA A 48 4.01 -24.20 15.35
CA ALA A 48 3.62 -23.94 16.73
C ALA A 48 2.25 -23.23 16.82
N LEU A 49 2.04 -22.21 15.96
CA LEU A 49 0.79 -21.47 15.92
C LEU A 49 -0.38 -22.37 15.48
N GLU A 50 -0.18 -23.18 14.46
CA GLU A 50 -1.21 -24.14 13.99
C GLU A 50 -1.62 -25.11 15.10
N ALA A 51 -0.66 -25.74 15.78
CA ALA A 51 -0.92 -26.66 16.87
C ALA A 51 -1.59 -25.99 18.07
N LEU A 52 -1.22 -24.74 18.41
CA LEU A 52 -1.85 -23.98 19.49
C LEU A 52 -3.29 -23.59 19.13
N THR A 53 -3.51 -23.13 17.91
CA THR A 53 -4.86 -22.74 17.46
C THR A 53 -5.81 -23.93 17.43
N GLU A 54 -5.33 -25.12 17.12
CA GLU A 54 -6.11 -26.34 17.22
C GLU A 54 -6.55 -26.64 18.65
N LYS A 55 -5.63 -26.55 19.62
CA LYS A 55 -5.94 -26.71 21.06
C LYS A 55 -6.97 -25.67 21.52
N LEU A 56 -6.77 -24.41 21.18
CA LEU A 56 -7.70 -23.32 21.53
C LEU A 56 -9.08 -23.52 20.88
N ALA A 57 -9.12 -23.96 19.62
CA ALA A 57 -10.37 -24.19 18.91
C ALA A 57 -11.22 -25.32 19.51
N GLN A 58 -10.60 -26.28 20.17
CA GLN A 58 -11.32 -27.33 20.91
C GLN A 58 -11.99 -26.78 22.19
N GLY A 59 -11.36 -25.82 22.85
CA GLY A 59 -11.84 -25.21 24.10
C GLY A 59 -12.81 -24.05 23.95
N VAL A 60 -13.03 -23.56 22.72
CA VAL A 60 -13.92 -22.41 22.45
C VAL A 60 -15.16 -22.83 21.70
N ASP A 61 -16.33 -22.52 22.26
CA ASP A 61 -17.62 -22.79 21.63
C ASP A 61 -17.98 -21.69 20.62
N LEU A 62 -17.56 -21.88 19.38
CA LEU A 62 -17.94 -21.05 18.23
C LEU A 62 -18.92 -21.83 17.35
N PRO A 63 -19.91 -21.17 16.71
CA PRO A 63 -20.95 -21.86 15.91
C PRO A 63 -20.42 -22.32 14.54
N TYR A 64 -19.19 -22.81 14.48
CA TYR A 64 -18.51 -23.23 13.25
C TYR A 64 -17.83 -24.58 13.41
N SER A 65 -17.50 -25.21 12.28
CA SER A 65 -16.69 -26.43 12.26
C SER A 65 -15.33 -26.21 12.94
N LEU A 66 -14.71 -27.28 13.42
CA LEU A 66 -13.39 -27.19 14.06
C LEU A 66 -12.35 -26.50 13.17
N GLU A 67 -12.40 -26.77 11.86
CA GLU A 67 -11.46 -26.16 10.91
C GLU A 67 -11.62 -24.64 10.81
N ILE A 68 -12.86 -24.14 10.76
CA ILE A 68 -13.14 -22.70 10.76
C ILE A 68 -12.76 -22.09 12.11
N ARG A 69 -13.10 -22.75 13.23
CA ARG A 69 -12.71 -22.28 14.57
C ARG A 69 -11.20 -22.15 14.72
N LYS A 70 -10.43 -23.14 14.25
CA LYS A 70 -8.96 -23.09 14.23
C LYS A 70 -8.44 -21.88 13.46
N ARG A 71 -8.99 -21.59 12.28
CA ARG A 71 -8.61 -20.42 11.48
C ARG A 71 -9.00 -19.11 12.15
N LEU A 72 -10.17 -19.04 12.77
CA LEU A 72 -10.59 -17.87 13.55
C LEU A 72 -9.66 -17.62 14.73
N MET A 73 -9.25 -18.65 15.44
CA MET A 73 -8.26 -18.53 16.52
C MET A 73 -6.90 -18.07 15.99
N GLY A 74 -6.50 -18.48 14.81
CA GLY A 74 -5.28 -18.01 14.14
C GLY A 74 -5.28 -16.50 13.84
N THR A 75 -6.44 -15.84 13.77
CA THR A 75 -6.52 -14.38 13.58
C THR A 75 -5.98 -13.58 14.76
N TYR A 76 -5.84 -14.21 15.94
CA TYR A 76 -5.27 -13.62 17.15
C TYR A 76 -3.77 -13.89 17.31
N SER A 77 -3.07 -14.24 16.25
CA SER A 77 -1.64 -14.58 16.30
C SER A 77 -0.76 -13.47 16.89
N SER A 78 -1.19 -12.20 16.80
CA SER A 78 -0.52 -11.06 17.42
C SER A 78 -0.65 -11.04 18.95
N ASP A 79 -1.71 -11.61 19.50
CA ASP A 79 -2.01 -11.63 20.93
C ASP A 79 -1.42 -12.87 21.62
N ILE A 80 -1.06 -13.90 20.82
CA ILE A 80 -0.44 -15.13 21.29
C ILE A 80 1.06 -14.93 21.42
N LYS A 81 1.58 -15.09 22.62
CA LYS A 81 3.00 -14.94 22.94
C LYS A 81 3.84 -16.05 22.32
N ARG A 82 5.13 -15.79 22.11
CA ARG A 82 6.08 -16.77 21.58
C ARG A 82 7.43 -16.69 22.25
N GLU A 83 8.07 -17.84 22.36
CA GLU A 83 9.49 -18.00 22.67
C GLU A 83 10.17 -18.73 21.52
N CYS A 84 11.40 -18.33 21.18
CA CYS A 84 12.15 -18.88 20.06
C CYS A 84 13.53 -19.32 20.52
N GLY A 85 14.00 -20.45 20.02
CA GLY A 85 15.35 -20.97 20.26
C GLY A 85 15.82 -21.91 19.15
N MET A 86 17.01 -22.45 19.35
CA MET A 86 17.57 -23.48 18.48
C MET A 86 17.74 -24.76 19.30
N ILE A 87 17.43 -25.88 18.70
CA ILE A 87 17.65 -27.21 19.29
C ILE A 87 18.53 -28.03 18.35
N ALA A 88 19.44 -28.81 18.91
CA ALA A 88 20.18 -29.80 18.14
C ALA A 88 19.32 -31.04 17.95
N SER A 89 18.98 -31.38 16.71
CA SER A 89 18.22 -32.56 16.35
C SER A 89 18.97 -33.31 15.24
N ASN A 90 19.29 -34.59 15.50
CA ASN A 90 19.97 -35.46 14.52
C ASN A 90 21.22 -34.86 13.84
N GLY A 91 22.02 -34.09 14.61
CA GLY A 91 23.26 -33.46 14.12
C GLY A 91 23.04 -32.23 13.26
N LYS A 92 21.83 -31.66 13.21
CA LYS A 92 21.50 -30.39 12.58
C LYS A 92 20.87 -29.45 13.60
N ASP A 93 21.18 -28.18 13.50
CA ASP A 93 20.51 -27.14 14.29
C ASP A 93 19.14 -26.87 13.67
N GLU A 94 18.07 -27.08 14.42
CA GLU A 94 16.71 -26.79 14.03
C GLU A 94 16.17 -25.62 14.86
N ALA A 95 15.39 -24.76 14.23
CA ALA A 95 14.66 -23.72 14.94
C ALA A 95 13.51 -24.35 15.74
N SER A 96 13.38 -23.97 17.00
CA SER A 96 12.27 -24.35 17.86
C SER A 96 11.51 -23.10 18.30
N VAL A 97 10.18 -23.14 18.19
CA VAL A 97 9.29 -22.05 18.61
C VAL A 97 8.20 -22.62 19.50
N MET A 98 7.99 -21.97 20.63
CA MET A 98 6.84 -22.21 21.49
C MET A 98 5.85 -21.04 21.37
N ARG A 99 4.59 -21.34 21.06
CA ARG A 99 3.46 -20.40 21.14
C ARG A 99 2.64 -20.71 22.37
N TYR A 100 2.25 -19.68 23.14
CA TYR A 100 1.53 -19.85 24.39
C TYR A 100 0.61 -18.67 24.73
N ILE A 101 -0.41 -18.94 25.54
CA ILE A 101 -1.35 -17.97 26.07
C ILE A 101 -1.82 -18.43 27.46
N GLN A 102 -2.13 -17.51 28.36
CA GLN A 102 -2.79 -17.86 29.61
C GLN A 102 -4.26 -18.26 29.33
N GLY A 103 -4.72 -19.34 29.96
CA GLY A 103 -6.11 -19.79 29.84
C GLY A 103 -7.12 -18.70 30.22
N SER A 104 -6.80 -17.86 31.23
CA SER A 104 -7.60 -16.70 31.64
C SER A 104 -7.69 -15.61 30.57
N ASP A 105 -6.74 -15.56 29.61
CA ASP A 105 -6.70 -14.51 28.59
C ASP A 105 -7.54 -14.85 27.36
N VAL A 106 -7.92 -16.11 27.17
CA VAL A 106 -8.73 -16.55 26.01
C VAL A 106 -10.07 -15.81 25.96
N GLY A 107 -10.72 -15.57 27.09
CA GLY A 107 -11.94 -14.76 27.16
C GLY A 107 -11.71 -13.30 26.78
N ARG A 108 -10.60 -12.70 27.21
CA ARG A 108 -10.23 -11.29 26.91
C ARG A 108 -9.99 -11.04 25.42
N ILE A 109 -9.54 -12.04 24.67
CA ILE A 109 -9.39 -11.97 23.22
C ILE A 109 -10.72 -11.56 22.56
N PHE A 110 -11.81 -12.25 22.91
CA PHE A 110 -13.13 -11.94 22.35
C PHE A 110 -13.70 -10.61 22.85
N ASP A 111 -13.39 -10.21 24.08
CA ASP A 111 -13.80 -8.92 24.62
C ASP A 111 -13.12 -7.77 23.89
N GLY A 112 -11.85 -7.91 23.54
CA GLY A 112 -11.16 -6.96 22.66
C GLY A 112 -11.83 -6.82 21.31
N ARG A 113 -12.24 -7.93 20.68
CA ARG A 113 -12.98 -7.91 19.40
C ARG A 113 -14.37 -7.28 19.54
N ARG A 114 -15.11 -7.55 20.62
CA ARG A 114 -16.39 -6.88 20.91
C ARG A 114 -16.22 -5.37 21.05
N SER A 115 -15.17 -4.93 21.72
CA SER A 115 -14.85 -3.50 21.87
C SER A 115 -14.56 -2.84 20.52
N LYS A 116 -13.78 -3.48 19.66
CA LYS A 116 -13.53 -3.02 18.28
C LYS A 116 -14.82 -2.92 17.45
N VAL A 117 -15.73 -3.90 17.57
CA VAL A 117 -17.03 -3.87 16.89
C VAL A 117 -17.85 -2.64 17.33
N LYS A 118 -17.90 -2.37 18.63
CA LYS A 118 -18.62 -1.19 19.17
C LYS A 118 -18.02 0.12 18.62
N GLU A 119 -16.70 0.22 18.61
CA GLU A 119 -16.00 1.38 18.06
C GLU A 119 -16.31 1.54 16.56
N MET A 120 -16.22 0.48 15.78
CA MET A 120 -16.53 0.49 14.34
C MET A 120 -17.96 0.91 14.05
N LEU A 121 -18.95 0.41 14.80
CA LEU A 121 -20.35 0.81 14.66
C LEU A 121 -20.58 2.28 15.01
N SER A 122 -19.88 2.80 16.01
CA SER A 122 -19.90 4.22 16.39
C SER A 122 -19.35 5.11 15.27
N ILE A 123 -18.20 4.73 14.71
CA ILE A 123 -17.58 5.44 13.57
C ILE A 123 -18.52 5.39 12.36
N ALA A 124 -19.06 4.22 12.01
CA ALA A 124 -19.96 4.03 10.88
C ALA A 124 -21.22 4.91 11.02
N SER A 125 -21.87 4.89 12.19
CA SER A 125 -23.06 5.70 12.46
C SER A 125 -22.78 7.21 12.40
N THR A 126 -21.61 7.64 12.85
CA THR A 126 -21.20 9.06 12.78
C THR A 126 -20.94 9.48 11.35
N ALA A 127 -20.24 8.67 10.58
CA ALA A 127 -19.95 8.92 9.16
C ALA A 127 -21.21 8.94 8.32
N ASP A 128 -22.15 8.02 8.58
CA ASP A 128 -23.45 7.94 7.92
C ASP A 128 -24.25 9.26 8.10
N ARG A 129 -24.34 9.77 9.32
CA ARG A 129 -25.00 11.06 9.61
C ARG A 129 -24.31 12.25 8.92
N LYS A 130 -23.01 12.17 8.65
CA LYS A 130 -22.24 13.21 7.96
C LYS A 130 -22.17 12.99 6.45
N CYS A 131 -22.91 12.04 5.88
CA CYS A 131 -22.83 11.66 4.47
C CYS A 131 -21.42 11.27 3.99
N GLN A 132 -20.56 10.76 4.87
CA GLN A 132 -19.25 10.19 4.55
C GLN A 132 -19.42 8.70 4.22
N MET A 133 -19.94 8.40 3.02
CA MET A 133 -20.45 7.08 2.67
C MET A 133 -19.36 6.01 2.51
N ASP A 134 -18.15 6.40 2.10
CA ASP A 134 -17.00 5.50 2.04
C ASP A 134 -16.66 4.94 3.44
N VAL A 135 -16.60 5.81 4.44
CA VAL A 135 -16.32 5.44 5.83
C VAL A 135 -17.48 4.64 6.40
N ALA A 136 -18.73 5.10 6.22
CA ALA A 136 -19.91 4.43 6.75
C ALA A 136 -20.03 2.99 6.24
N LEU A 137 -19.99 2.79 4.91
CA LEU A 137 -20.10 1.48 4.28
C LEU A 137 -18.98 0.54 4.72
N ARG A 138 -17.75 1.06 4.79
CA ARG A 138 -16.57 0.32 5.19
C ARG A 138 -16.70 -0.19 6.63
N TYR A 139 -16.92 0.70 7.57
CA TYR A 139 -16.97 0.32 8.98
C TYR A 139 -18.19 -0.54 9.32
N TYR A 140 -19.34 -0.36 8.66
CA TYR A 140 -20.46 -1.30 8.79
C TYR A 140 -20.09 -2.69 8.27
N SER A 141 -19.40 -2.80 7.12
CA SER A 141 -18.95 -4.07 6.56
C SER A 141 -17.99 -4.80 7.51
N TRP A 142 -17.04 -4.07 8.07
CA TRP A 142 -16.04 -4.64 8.99
C TRP A 142 -16.64 -5.06 10.32
N ALA A 143 -17.51 -4.24 10.89
CA ALA A 143 -18.22 -4.60 12.11
C ALA A 143 -19.06 -5.88 11.91
N GLU A 144 -19.77 -6.00 10.79
CA GLU A 144 -20.52 -7.20 10.42
C GLU A 144 -19.61 -8.44 10.38
N THR A 145 -18.47 -8.34 9.72
CA THR A 145 -17.51 -9.44 9.62
C THR A 145 -17.00 -9.88 11.00
N LEU A 146 -16.56 -8.92 11.84
CA LEU A 146 -16.05 -9.25 13.17
C LEU A 146 -17.14 -9.80 14.10
N MET A 147 -18.37 -9.28 14.05
CA MET A 147 -19.51 -9.81 14.82
C MET A 147 -19.76 -11.29 14.51
N ARG A 148 -19.66 -11.69 13.23
CA ARG A 148 -19.84 -13.07 12.80
C ARG A 148 -18.81 -14.04 13.38
N SER A 149 -17.65 -13.54 13.80
CA SER A 149 -16.55 -14.34 14.35
C SER A 149 -16.56 -14.46 15.88
N LEU A 150 -17.54 -13.85 16.55
CA LEU A 150 -17.66 -13.90 18.01
C LEU A 150 -18.38 -15.18 18.48
N PRO A 151 -18.04 -15.70 19.66
CA PRO A 151 -18.87 -16.70 20.33
C PRO A 151 -20.28 -16.14 20.55
N SER A 152 -21.31 -16.91 20.23
CA SER A 152 -22.70 -16.48 20.32
C SER A 152 -22.93 -15.13 19.61
N PRO A 153 -22.80 -15.07 18.27
CA PRO A 153 -22.94 -13.81 17.53
C PRO A 153 -24.34 -13.26 17.69
N ASP A 154 -24.42 -11.94 17.89
CA ASP A 154 -25.69 -11.23 17.93
C ASP A 154 -26.29 -11.14 16.50
N VAL A 155 -27.19 -12.08 16.22
CA VAL A 155 -27.83 -12.22 14.89
C VAL A 155 -28.67 -10.99 14.55
N VAL A 156 -29.28 -10.35 15.55
CA VAL A 156 -30.10 -9.15 15.35
C VAL A 156 -29.20 -7.97 14.96
N ALA A 157 -28.15 -7.71 15.71
CA ALA A 157 -27.19 -6.65 15.39
C ALA A 157 -26.52 -6.84 14.04
N ILE A 158 -26.19 -8.10 13.65
CA ILE A 158 -25.68 -8.42 12.32
C ILE A 158 -26.69 -8.07 11.23
N ALA A 159 -27.95 -8.48 11.40
CA ALA A 159 -29.01 -8.22 10.43
C ALA A 159 -29.30 -6.72 10.29
N GLU A 160 -29.34 -5.97 11.39
CA GLU A 160 -29.51 -4.51 11.40
C GLU A 160 -28.36 -3.80 10.68
N THR A 161 -27.12 -4.19 10.98
CA THR A 161 -25.92 -3.62 10.34
C THR A 161 -25.93 -3.87 8.83
N LYS A 162 -26.26 -5.08 8.41
CA LYS A 162 -26.42 -5.45 6.99
C LYS A 162 -27.53 -4.65 6.32
N SER A 163 -28.71 -4.57 6.95
CA SER A 163 -29.85 -3.81 6.45
C SER A 163 -29.50 -2.32 6.28
N ARG A 164 -28.77 -1.74 7.24
CA ARG A 164 -28.34 -0.34 7.14
C ARG A 164 -27.41 -0.12 5.95
N ARG A 165 -26.43 -0.99 5.76
CA ARG A 165 -25.52 -0.95 4.60
C ARG A 165 -26.27 -1.06 3.27
N GLU A 166 -27.22 -1.97 3.17
CA GLU A 166 -28.07 -2.12 1.97
C GLU A 166 -28.94 -0.88 1.72
N THR A 167 -29.46 -0.25 2.77
CA THR A 167 -30.23 0.99 2.69
C THR A 167 -29.37 2.12 2.13
N ILE A 168 -28.12 2.26 2.60
CA ILE A 168 -27.18 3.26 2.06
C ILE A 168 -26.95 3.00 0.57
N LEU A 169 -26.62 1.76 0.19
CA LEU A 169 -26.35 1.42 -1.21
C LEU A 169 -27.54 1.68 -2.14
N LYS A 170 -28.77 1.43 -1.67
CA LYS A 170 -30.01 1.71 -2.42
C LYS A 170 -30.31 3.20 -2.56
N GLY A 171 -29.93 4.00 -1.57
CA GLY A 171 -30.15 5.46 -1.57
C GLY A 171 -29.09 6.24 -2.34
N LEU A 172 -27.97 5.59 -2.70
CA LEU A 172 -26.92 6.22 -3.50
C LEU A 172 -27.33 6.32 -4.96
N ASN A 173 -27.23 7.53 -5.53
CA ASN A 173 -27.46 7.80 -6.94
C ASN A 173 -26.23 8.45 -7.56
N VAL A 174 -25.96 8.14 -8.84
CA VAL A 174 -24.87 8.72 -9.61
C VAL A 174 -25.38 9.20 -10.95
N GLU A 175 -25.14 10.46 -11.22
CA GLU A 175 -25.49 11.12 -12.47
C GLU A 175 -24.24 11.64 -13.17
N PHE A 176 -24.23 11.62 -14.47
CA PHE A 176 -23.16 12.18 -15.31
C PHE A 176 -23.68 12.52 -16.69
N ASP A 177 -23.07 13.53 -17.33
CA ASP A 177 -23.38 13.88 -18.70
C ASP A 177 -22.64 12.94 -19.66
N ARG A 178 -23.42 12.20 -20.46
CA ARG A 178 -22.86 11.29 -21.48
C ARG A 178 -22.17 12.03 -22.62
N GLN A 179 -22.54 13.29 -22.86
CA GLN A 179 -21.94 14.10 -23.92
C GLN A 179 -20.47 14.44 -23.56
N ASP A 180 -20.20 14.67 -22.29
CA ASP A 180 -18.83 14.96 -21.80
C ASP A 180 -17.83 13.84 -22.11
N ILE A 181 -18.29 12.59 -22.22
CA ILE A 181 -17.47 11.44 -22.59
C ILE A 181 -16.86 11.61 -23.99
N TYR A 182 -17.65 12.15 -24.93
CA TYR A 182 -17.21 12.34 -26.31
C TYR A 182 -16.28 13.54 -26.47
N ASP A 183 -16.59 14.61 -25.74
CA ASP A 183 -15.99 15.91 -25.99
C ASP A 183 -14.72 16.13 -25.18
N LYS A 184 -14.66 15.59 -23.95
CA LYS A 184 -13.61 15.95 -22.99
C LYS A 184 -12.69 14.80 -22.57
N GLY A 185 -13.12 13.55 -22.74
CA GLY A 185 -12.35 12.39 -22.23
C GLY A 185 -12.30 12.30 -20.70
N ILE A 186 -12.83 13.31 -19.99
CA ILE A 186 -13.04 13.35 -18.54
C ILE A 186 -14.50 13.64 -18.30
N VAL A 187 -15.10 12.86 -17.40
CA VAL A 187 -16.51 12.96 -17.02
C VAL A 187 -16.61 13.33 -15.56
N GLU A 188 -17.36 14.35 -15.25
CA GLU A 188 -17.79 14.65 -13.89
C GLU A 188 -18.97 13.75 -13.50
N LEU A 189 -18.85 13.06 -12.38
CA LEU A 189 -19.88 12.24 -11.78
C LEU A 189 -20.45 12.96 -10.57
N THR A 190 -21.77 13.09 -10.50
CA THR A 190 -22.46 13.66 -9.35
C THR A 190 -23.03 12.54 -8.49
N PHE A 191 -22.55 12.44 -7.26
CA PHE A 191 -22.95 11.43 -6.28
C PHE A 191 -23.87 12.04 -5.24
N THR A 192 -25.06 11.48 -5.08
CA THR A 192 -26.03 11.89 -4.08
C THR A 192 -26.51 10.71 -3.25
N TYR A 193 -26.86 10.96 -2.00
CA TYR A 193 -27.54 10.04 -1.12
C TYR A 193 -28.88 10.65 -0.70
N ASN A 194 -29.99 10.04 -1.14
CA ASN A 194 -31.35 10.58 -0.96
C ASN A 194 -31.45 12.06 -1.38
N GLY A 195 -30.84 12.42 -2.50
CA GLY A 195 -30.83 13.77 -3.05
C GLY A 195 -29.83 14.75 -2.41
N THR A 196 -29.12 14.36 -1.35
CA THR A 196 -28.07 15.18 -0.72
C THR A 196 -26.72 14.81 -1.28
N PRO A 197 -25.85 15.77 -1.65
CA PRO A 197 -24.49 15.47 -2.09
C PRO A 197 -23.73 14.62 -1.06
N VAL A 198 -23.09 13.55 -1.53
CA VAL A 198 -22.28 12.67 -0.69
C VAL A 198 -20.97 13.36 -0.35
N LYS A 199 -20.63 13.46 0.93
CA LYS A 199 -19.38 14.12 1.32
C LYS A 199 -18.14 13.38 0.79
N ASN A 200 -18.09 12.05 0.96
CA ASN A 200 -17.03 11.20 0.42
C ASN A 200 -17.60 9.85 0.01
N ILE A 201 -17.14 9.32 -1.12
CA ILE A 201 -17.39 7.93 -1.52
C ILE A 201 -16.28 7.43 -2.44
N ASP A 202 -15.80 6.19 -2.18
CA ASP A 202 -14.82 5.51 -3.03
C ASP A 202 -15.55 4.63 -4.05
N TYR A 203 -15.10 4.70 -5.30
CA TYR A 203 -15.75 3.99 -6.41
C TYR A 203 -14.76 3.55 -7.49
N LYS A 204 -15.19 2.57 -8.30
CA LYS A 204 -14.55 2.19 -9.57
C LYS A 204 -15.55 2.42 -10.70
N PHE A 205 -15.05 2.87 -11.81
CA PHE A 205 -15.82 3.08 -13.03
C PHE A 205 -15.42 2.05 -14.08
N PHE A 206 -16.40 1.41 -14.71
CA PHE A 206 -16.21 0.50 -15.82
C PHE A 206 -16.51 1.23 -17.14
N ASP A 207 -15.52 1.33 -18.01
CA ASP A 207 -15.59 2.06 -19.29
C ASP A 207 -16.16 1.22 -20.45
N GLY A 208 -16.75 0.07 -20.16
CA GLY A 208 -17.20 -0.91 -21.13
C GLY A 208 -16.16 -1.96 -21.51
N LYS A 209 -14.90 -1.81 -21.07
CA LYS A 209 -13.81 -2.77 -21.29
C LYS A 209 -13.06 -3.12 -20.00
N THR A 210 -12.70 -2.12 -19.22
CA THR A 210 -11.91 -2.29 -17.99
C THR A 210 -12.45 -1.44 -16.86
N TRP A 211 -12.15 -1.86 -15.63
CA TRP A 211 -12.40 -1.05 -14.45
C TRP A 211 -11.26 -0.04 -14.23
N SER A 212 -11.63 1.17 -13.81
CA SER A 212 -10.66 2.16 -13.34
C SER A 212 -9.96 1.66 -12.06
N LYS A 213 -8.87 2.33 -11.67
CA LYS A 213 -8.41 2.30 -10.26
C LYS A 213 -9.54 2.79 -9.35
N VAL A 214 -9.34 2.66 -8.03
CA VAL A 214 -10.25 3.28 -7.06
C VAL A 214 -10.12 4.79 -7.16
N LEU A 215 -11.25 5.45 -7.29
CA LEU A 215 -11.41 6.89 -7.37
C LEU A 215 -12.24 7.34 -6.18
N SER A 216 -12.08 8.58 -5.74
CA SER A 216 -12.85 9.15 -4.64
C SER A 216 -13.66 10.35 -5.12
N ALA A 217 -14.95 10.37 -4.82
CA ALA A 217 -15.79 11.55 -4.95
C ALA A 217 -15.79 12.32 -3.62
N LYS A 218 -15.73 13.65 -3.70
CA LYS A 218 -15.81 14.58 -2.57
C LYS A 218 -16.90 15.61 -2.81
N ASP A 219 -17.70 15.91 -1.79
CA ASP A 219 -18.79 16.85 -1.83
C ASP A 219 -19.74 16.66 -3.03
N GLY A 220 -20.06 15.40 -3.30
CA GLY A 220 -20.91 14.98 -4.39
C GLY A 220 -20.24 14.92 -5.76
N LYS A 221 -18.97 15.28 -5.90
CA LYS A 221 -18.29 15.33 -7.20
C LYS A 221 -17.16 14.34 -7.28
N GLY A 222 -17.21 13.50 -8.31
CA GLY A 222 -16.14 12.59 -8.71
C GLY A 222 -15.77 12.79 -10.18
N PHE A 223 -14.57 12.41 -10.55
CA PHE A 223 -14.08 12.51 -11.91
C PHE A 223 -13.59 11.15 -12.37
N VAL A 224 -13.79 10.86 -13.64
CA VAL A 224 -13.26 9.66 -14.27
C VAL A 224 -12.70 10.00 -15.64
N GLU A 225 -11.52 9.47 -15.93
CA GLU A 225 -10.93 9.49 -17.27
C GLU A 225 -11.52 8.35 -18.08
N VAL A 226 -12.12 8.67 -19.22
CA VAL A 226 -12.74 7.70 -20.11
C VAL A 226 -11.89 7.56 -21.37
N ARG A 227 -11.61 6.32 -21.77
CA ARG A 227 -10.80 6.07 -22.95
C ARG A 227 -11.58 6.40 -24.22
N PRO A 228 -10.89 6.87 -25.29
CA PRO A 228 -11.53 7.17 -26.57
C PRO A 228 -12.21 5.96 -27.22
N ASP A 229 -11.78 4.74 -26.84
CA ASP A 229 -12.30 3.47 -27.35
C ASP A 229 -13.30 2.80 -26.40
N SER A 230 -13.79 3.54 -25.41
CA SER A 230 -14.80 3.06 -24.44
C SER A 230 -16.12 2.71 -25.13
N ARG A 231 -16.83 1.71 -24.61
CA ARG A 231 -18.11 1.25 -25.18
C ARG A 231 -19.27 1.94 -24.49
N ILE A 232 -19.88 2.88 -25.18
CA ILE A 232 -21.06 3.60 -24.71
C ILE A 232 -22.20 2.63 -24.39
N GLY A 233 -22.89 2.91 -23.27
CA GLY A 233 -24.04 2.10 -22.79
C GLY A 233 -23.67 0.92 -21.92
N GLN A 234 -22.38 0.62 -21.73
CA GLN A 234 -21.92 -0.44 -20.84
C GLN A 234 -21.22 0.10 -19.58
N TYR A 235 -21.35 1.38 -19.29
CA TYR A 235 -20.77 1.97 -18.08
C TYR A 235 -21.40 1.42 -16.82
N ARG A 236 -20.55 1.11 -15.83
CA ARG A 236 -20.96 0.61 -14.51
C ARG A 236 -20.13 1.29 -13.45
N ILE A 237 -20.76 1.52 -12.31
CA ILE A 237 -20.07 2.03 -11.12
C ILE A 237 -20.17 0.96 -10.04
N LYS A 238 -19.04 0.72 -9.39
CA LYS A 238 -18.94 -0.15 -8.22
C LYS A 238 -18.39 0.66 -7.08
N TYR A 239 -19.09 0.72 -5.97
CA TYR A 239 -18.59 1.33 -4.75
C TYR A 239 -17.52 0.43 -4.14
N GLU A 240 -16.40 1.01 -3.75
CA GLU A 240 -15.31 0.27 -3.12
C GLU A 240 -15.46 0.37 -1.60
N ILE A 241 -15.90 -0.74 -0.99
CA ILE A 241 -16.19 -0.80 0.45
C ILE A 241 -14.95 -1.22 1.23
N THR A 242 -14.20 -2.19 0.72
CA THR A 242 -13.00 -2.76 1.35
C THR A 242 -11.87 -2.84 0.35
N PRO A 243 -11.22 -1.70 0.06
CA PRO A 243 -10.11 -1.70 -0.90
C PRO A 243 -8.96 -2.59 -0.39
N ALA A 244 -8.37 -3.35 -1.30
CA ALA A 244 -7.33 -4.34 -0.98
C ALA A 244 -6.12 -3.74 -0.23
N HIS A 245 -5.79 -2.48 -0.52
CA HIS A 245 -4.67 -1.74 0.10
C HIS A 245 -4.92 -1.32 1.56
N LEU A 246 -6.18 -1.31 2.03
CA LEU A 246 -6.51 -1.10 3.44
C LEU A 246 -6.45 -2.39 4.28
N GLN A 247 -6.09 -3.54 3.69
CA GLN A 247 -6.02 -4.81 4.41
C GLN A 247 -5.10 -4.79 5.63
N HIS A 248 -4.04 -3.97 5.60
CA HIS A 248 -3.13 -3.83 6.74
C HIS A 248 -3.79 -3.13 7.94
N LEU A 249 -4.69 -2.14 7.71
CA LEU A 249 -5.52 -1.49 8.74
C LEU A 249 -6.52 -2.48 9.35
N PHE A 250 -7.01 -3.37 8.52
CA PHE A 250 -8.04 -4.35 8.85
C PHE A 250 -7.54 -5.78 8.66
N ARG A 251 -6.26 -6.00 8.95
CA ARG A 251 -5.66 -7.33 8.87
C ARG A 251 -6.51 -8.38 9.59
N GLU A 252 -7.02 -8.03 10.76
CA GLU A 252 -7.92 -8.90 11.53
C GLU A 252 -9.21 -9.18 10.76
N VAL A 253 -9.87 -8.16 10.21
CA VAL A 253 -11.11 -8.31 9.41
C VAL A 253 -10.85 -9.20 8.20
N SER A 254 -9.79 -8.93 7.43
CA SER A 254 -9.42 -9.72 6.26
C SER A 254 -9.09 -11.18 6.59
N LEU A 255 -8.43 -11.42 7.72
CA LEU A 255 -8.16 -12.78 8.20
C LEU A 255 -9.45 -13.50 8.60
N VAL A 256 -10.38 -12.79 9.24
CA VAL A 256 -11.70 -13.34 9.60
C VAL A 256 -12.53 -13.64 8.35
N GLU A 257 -12.57 -12.74 7.37
CA GLU A 257 -13.24 -13.00 6.08
C GLU A 257 -12.70 -14.27 5.42
N LYS A 258 -11.38 -14.38 5.27
CA LYS A 258 -10.76 -15.58 4.70
C LYS A 258 -11.07 -16.86 5.48
N ALA A 259 -11.13 -16.77 6.81
CA ALA A 259 -11.47 -17.91 7.65
C ALA A 259 -12.92 -18.36 7.47
N LEU A 260 -13.85 -17.42 7.29
CA LEU A 260 -15.27 -17.70 7.08
C LEU A 260 -15.57 -18.18 5.65
N ASP A 261 -14.98 -17.57 4.61
CA ASP A 261 -15.26 -17.87 3.20
C ASP A 261 -14.76 -19.24 2.77
N SER A 262 -13.62 -19.68 3.29
CA SER A 262 -13.06 -21.00 2.97
C SER A 262 -13.93 -22.18 3.44
N GLY A 263 -14.98 -21.91 4.23
CA GLY A 263 -16.00 -22.90 4.62
C GLY A 263 -17.14 -23.06 3.60
N THR A 264 -17.34 -22.08 2.70
CA THR A 264 -18.43 -22.06 1.72
C THR A 264 -18.09 -22.73 0.39
N GLU A 265 -16.81 -22.83 0.03
CA GLU A 265 -16.40 -23.46 -1.25
C GLU A 265 -16.55 -24.97 -1.31
N LYS A 266 -16.70 -25.67 -0.18
CA LYS A 266 -16.84 -27.13 -0.15
C LYS A 266 -18.27 -27.66 -0.36
N SER A 267 -19.29 -26.81 -0.44
CA SER A 267 -20.68 -27.26 -0.56
C SER A 267 -21.26 -27.30 -1.99
N ASN A 268 -20.57 -26.75 -3.00
CA ASN A 268 -21.09 -26.68 -4.39
C ASN A 268 -20.16 -27.23 -5.47
N GLY A 269 -19.25 -28.12 -5.14
CA GLY A 269 -18.35 -28.75 -6.10
C GLY A 269 -18.70 -30.20 -6.37
N LYS A 270 -19.74 -30.50 -7.18
CA LYS A 270 -19.78 -31.75 -7.91
C LYS A 270 -18.73 -31.70 -9.02
N ALA A 271 -17.59 -32.32 -8.78
CA ALA A 271 -16.58 -32.55 -9.80
C ALA A 271 -17.13 -33.50 -10.88
N ASN A 272 -17.14 -33.02 -12.11
CA ASN A 272 -17.24 -33.90 -13.28
C ASN A 272 -15.83 -34.46 -13.57
N PRO A 273 -15.63 -35.76 -13.60
CA PRO A 273 -14.37 -36.35 -14.00
C PRO A 273 -14.35 -36.54 -15.53
N GLY A 274 -13.47 -35.86 -16.20
CA GLY A 274 -13.17 -36.17 -17.59
C GLY A 274 -12.74 -35.01 -18.43
N GLN A 275 -11.42 -34.74 -18.42
CA GLN A 275 -10.62 -34.46 -19.63
C GLN A 275 -9.17 -34.30 -19.23
N THR A 276 -8.40 -35.35 -19.32
CA THR A 276 -6.94 -35.34 -19.38
C THR A 276 -6.50 -34.80 -20.73
N GLY A 277 -6.25 -33.50 -20.79
CA GLY A 277 -5.54 -32.85 -21.88
C GLY A 277 -4.06 -32.70 -21.53
N THR A 278 -3.23 -33.53 -22.11
CA THR A 278 -1.76 -33.39 -22.10
C THR A 278 -1.37 -32.08 -22.71
N ALA A 279 -1.04 -31.11 -21.87
CA ALA A 279 -0.42 -29.88 -22.31
C ALA A 279 1.04 -30.18 -22.74
N LYS A 280 1.29 -30.07 -24.06
CA LYS A 280 2.66 -30.06 -24.61
C LYS A 280 3.42 -28.87 -24.00
N THR A 281 4.52 -29.18 -23.38
CA THR A 281 5.56 -28.25 -22.95
C THR A 281 5.93 -27.28 -24.08
N ALA A 282 5.51 -26.01 -23.93
CA ALA A 282 6.04 -24.93 -24.74
C ALA A 282 7.47 -24.66 -24.26
N SER A 283 8.40 -24.60 -25.21
CA SER A 283 9.83 -24.33 -25.00
C SER A 283 10.03 -23.08 -24.13
N GLU A 284 10.78 -23.23 -23.05
CA GLU A 284 11.28 -22.15 -22.21
C GLU A 284 12.10 -21.18 -23.06
N SER A 285 11.53 -20.03 -23.43
CA SER A 285 12.31 -18.89 -23.85
C SER A 285 13.01 -18.35 -22.59
N SER A 286 14.34 -18.19 -22.65
CA SER A 286 15.21 -17.73 -21.57
C SER A 286 14.89 -16.28 -21.16
N ALA A 287 13.79 -16.07 -20.44
CA ALA A 287 13.60 -14.89 -19.62
C ALA A 287 14.66 -14.93 -18.51
N ARG A 288 15.54 -13.93 -18.43
CA ARG A 288 16.51 -13.86 -17.32
C ARG A 288 15.73 -13.77 -16.03
N LYS A 289 15.86 -14.80 -15.18
CA LYS A 289 15.24 -14.83 -13.84
C LYS A 289 15.81 -13.69 -13.00
N ILE A 290 14.97 -13.14 -12.12
CA ILE A 290 15.41 -12.17 -11.11
C ILE A 290 16.44 -12.86 -10.21
N ASP A 291 17.59 -12.22 -10.03
CA ASP A 291 18.60 -12.69 -9.09
C ASP A 291 18.22 -12.29 -7.65
N PHE A 292 17.28 -13.04 -7.07
CA PHE A 292 16.80 -12.82 -5.71
C PHE A 292 17.93 -12.96 -4.67
N SER A 293 18.90 -13.84 -4.92
CA SER A 293 20.03 -14.03 -4.02
C SER A 293 20.90 -12.76 -3.92
N ALA A 294 21.16 -12.09 -5.06
CA ALA A 294 21.88 -10.83 -5.06
C ALA A 294 21.11 -9.70 -4.36
N ILE A 295 19.79 -9.66 -4.54
CA ILE A 295 18.92 -8.68 -3.85
C ILE A 295 18.98 -8.91 -2.34
N ARG A 296 18.74 -10.15 -1.90
CA ARG A 296 18.79 -10.51 -0.49
C ARG A 296 20.14 -10.19 0.16
N LYS A 297 21.24 -10.54 -0.52
CA LYS A 297 22.57 -10.21 -0.04
C LYS A 297 22.75 -8.71 0.16
N LYS A 298 22.36 -7.90 -0.82
CA LYS A 298 22.47 -6.42 -0.73
C LYS A 298 21.62 -5.84 0.38
N VAL A 299 20.38 -6.30 0.53
CA VAL A 299 19.48 -5.82 1.60
C VAL A 299 20.06 -6.13 2.98
N LEU A 300 20.51 -7.38 3.21
CA LEU A 300 21.09 -7.76 4.49
C LEU A 300 22.39 -7.01 4.79
N GLU A 301 23.20 -6.70 3.77
CA GLU A 301 24.42 -5.88 3.91
C GLU A 301 24.07 -4.45 4.35
N VAL A 302 23.04 -3.83 3.76
CA VAL A 302 22.60 -2.49 4.13
C VAL A 302 21.99 -2.49 5.52
N VAL A 303 21.14 -3.46 5.86
CA VAL A 303 20.57 -3.62 7.21
C VAL A 303 21.67 -3.75 8.26
N ALA A 304 22.71 -4.57 8.01
CA ALA A 304 23.83 -4.72 8.94
C ALA A 304 24.63 -3.42 9.12
N ARG A 305 24.79 -2.60 8.07
CA ARG A 305 25.44 -1.28 8.18
C ARG A 305 24.59 -0.31 9.00
N ASP A 306 23.26 -0.31 8.85
CA ASP A 306 22.34 0.57 9.57
C ASP A 306 22.34 0.28 11.08
N GLU A 307 22.52 -0.98 11.50
CA GLU A 307 22.60 -1.37 12.91
C GLU A 307 23.78 -0.74 13.68
N PHE A 308 24.83 -0.31 13.01
CA PHE A 308 25.99 0.35 13.62
C PHE A 308 25.88 1.87 13.71
N GLN A 309 24.84 2.47 13.12
CA GLN A 309 24.61 3.92 13.10
C GLN A 309 23.50 4.31 14.09
N THR A 310 23.77 4.19 15.38
CA THR A 310 22.77 4.23 16.46
C THR A 310 22.45 5.62 17.04
N GLU A 311 22.98 6.71 16.54
CA GLU A 311 22.59 8.02 17.04
C GLU A 311 21.30 8.51 16.37
N PRO A 312 20.21 8.75 17.13
CA PRO A 312 19.04 9.40 16.58
C PRO A 312 19.41 10.81 16.14
N ASP A 313 19.09 11.15 14.90
CA ASP A 313 19.25 12.52 14.40
C ASP A 313 18.31 13.45 15.21
N SER A 314 18.92 14.30 16.04
CA SER A 314 18.19 15.30 16.86
C SER A 314 17.59 16.44 16.02
N THR A 315 17.81 16.45 14.70
CA THR A 315 17.32 17.49 13.78
C THR A 315 15.99 17.14 13.11
N ARG A 316 15.33 16.05 13.50
CA ARG A 316 14.03 15.68 12.96
C ARG A 316 12.99 16.70 13.32
N GLY A 317 12.33 17.22 12.29
CA GLY A 317 11.20 18.11 12.46
C GLY A 317 10.08 17.42 13.26
N MET A 318 9.65 18.04 14.35
CA MET A 318 8.44 17.60 15.06
C MET A 318 7.20 18.05 14.29
N LEU A 319 6.13 17.27 14.35
CA LEU A 319 4.83 17.71 13.87
C LEU A 319 4.43 18.98 14.58
N THR A 320 4.12 20.00 13.79
CA THR A 320 3.75 21.32 14.30
C THR A 320 2.26 21.51 14.09
N PRO A 321 1.48 21.77 15.16
CA PRO A 321 0.08 22.15 15.01
C PRO A 321 -0.01 23.44 14.22
N ILE A 322 -0.81 23.47 13.15
CA ILE A 322 -1.07 24.67 12.38
C ILE A 322 -2.27 25.38 13.00
N VAL A 323 -2.02 26.54 13.58
CA VAL A 323 -3.07 27.31 14.28
C VAL A 323 -3.90 28.15 13.29
N PHE A 324 -3.30 28.61 12.18
CA PHE A 324 -3.96 29.44 11.17
C PHE A 324 -3.69 28.88 9.78
N THR A 325 -4.72 28.42 9.10
CA THR A 325 -4.63 27.91 7.71
C THR A 325 -5.04 28.94 6.68
N SER A 326 -5.68 30.06 7.09
CA SER A 326 -6.26 31.07 6.20
C SER A 326 -5.23 31.66 5.22
N ASP A 327 -4.05 32.01 5.72
CA ASP A 327 -3.02 32.67 4.91
C ASP A 327 -2.48 31.73 3.81
N TYR A 328 -2.28 30.47 4.17
CA TYR A 328 -1.88 29.42 3.21
C TYR A 328 -2.98 29.12 2.19
N GLU A 329 -4.26 29.09 2.62
CA GLU A 329 -5.39 28.93 1.72
C GLU A 329 -5.47 30.05 0.69
N ASP A 330 -5.27 31.29 1.10
CA ASP A 330 -5.29 32.46 0.21
C ASP A 330 -4.18 32.38 -0.84
N VAL A 331 -2.98 31.94 -0.47
CA VAL A 331 -1.87 31.71 -1.40
C VAL A 331 -2.26 30.63 -2.41
N ILE A 332 -2.79 29.46 -1.96
CA ILE A 332 -3.21 28.39 -2.86
C ILE A 332 -4.29 28.88 -3.81
N ARG A 333 -5.31 29.58 -3.33
CA ARG A 333 -6.39 30.11 -4.15
C ARG A 333 -5.89 31.14 -5.17
N LYS A 334 -4.91 31.99 -4.80
CA LYS A 334 -4.24 32.92 -5.71
C LYS A 334 -3.49 32.17 -6.82
N VAL A 335 -2.73 31.13 -6.47
CA VAL A 335 -2.00 30.30 -7.44
C VAL A 335 -2.96 29.58 -8.38
N CYS A 336 -4.03 28.97 -7.86
CA CYS A 336 -5.04 28.30 -8.67
C CYS A 336 -5.74 29.26 -9.66
N LYS A 337 -6.03 30.50 -9.25
CA LYS A 337 -6.56 31.53 -10.14
C LYS A 337 -5.55 31.92 -11.22
N GLY A 338 -4.25 32.01 -10.86
CA GLY A 338 -3.18 32.27 -11.82
C GLY A 338 -3.10 31.19 -12.90
N ILE A 339 -3.20 29.92 -12.54
CA ILE A 339 -3.24 28.78 -13.47
C ILE A 339 -4.47 28.90 -14.40
N ALA A 340 -5.65 29.12 -13.83
CA ALA A 340 -6.91 29.19 -14.59
C ALA A 340 -6.90 30.34 -15.63
N ASN A 341 -6.21 31.42 -15.36
CA ASN A 341 -6.13 32.60 -16.23
C ASN A 341 -4.89 32.60 -17.15
N ALA A 342 -4.12 31.51 -17.19
CA ALA A 342 -2.84 31.43 -17.88
C ALA A 342 -1.86 32.56 -17.51
N ALA A 343 -1.93 33.04 -16.27
CA ALA A 343 -1.17 34.14 -15.72
C ALA A 343 -0.13 33.64 -14.69
N ASP A 344 0.63 32.61 -15.07
CA ASP A 344 1.64 31.95 -14.24
C ASP A 344 2.72 32.92 -13.72
N GLY A 345 3.08 33.94 -14.49
CA GLY A 345 4.00 34.99 -14.07
C GLY A 345 3.48 35.91 -12.94
N SER A 346 2.16 36.02 -12.78
CA SER A 346 1.52 36.87 -11.78
C SER A 346 1.57 36.30 -10.34
N VAL A 347 1.95 35.05 -10.22
CA VAL A 347 1.97 34.34 -8.91
C VAL A 347 3.40 34.08 -8.40
N LYS A 348 4.41 34.60 -9.08
CA LYS A 348 5.82 34.36 -8.75
C LYS A 348 6.17 34.73 -7.30
N ASP A 349 5.55 35.76 -6.76
CA ASP A 349 5.71 36.24 -5.39
C ASP A 349 5.21 35.23 -4.32
N CYS A 350 4.36 34.27 -4.71
CA CYS A 350 3.89 33.21 -3.85
C CYS A 350 4.93 32.09 -3.65
N PHE A 351 6.02 32.09 -4.40
CA PHE A 351 7.00 31.01 -4.45
C PHE A 351 8.40 31.46 -4.02
N THR A 352 9.19 30.51 -3.55
CA THR A 352 10.64 30.62 -3.59
C THR A 352 11.12 30.52 -5.05
N GLU A 353 12.38 30.84 -5.32
CA GLU A 353 12.93 30.69 -6.68
C GLU A 353 12.88 29.25 -7.18
N GLU A 354 13.29 28.30 -6.34
CA GLU A 354 13.22 26.87 -6.65
C GLU A 354 11.77 26.37 -6.80
N GLY A 355 10.89 26.75 -5.89
CA GLY A 355 9.47 26.41 -5.96
C GLY A 355 8.81 26.91 -7.23
N HIS A 356 9.14 28.13 -7.68
CA HIS A 356 8.63 28.70 -8.92
C HIS A 356 9.18 27.97 -10.17
N GLU A 357 10.40 27.48 -10.13
CA GLU A 357 10.95 26.65 -11.22
C GLU A 357 10.19 25.33 -11.34
N ILE A 358 9.94 24.64 -10.21
CA ILE A 358 9.17 23.39 -10.17
C ILE A 358 7.73 23.65 -10.65
N PHE A 359 7.10 24.71 -10.16
CA PHE A 359 5.76 25.15 -10.60
C PHE A 359 5.70 25.36 -12.11
N THR A 360 6.66 26.09 -12.68
CA THR A 360 6.70 26.34 -14.13
C THR A 360 6.85 25.03 -14.91
N ARG A 361 7.69 24.10 -14.45
CA ARG A 361 7.83 22.78 -15.04
C ARG A 361 6.54 21.97 -14.95
N LEU A 362 5.85 21.99 -13.81
CA LEU A 362 4.59 21.29 -13.59
C LEU A 362 3.50 21.82 -14.54
N ILE A 363 3.32 23.13 -14.66
CA ILE A 363 2.32 23.74 -15.56
C ILE A 363 2.63 23.40 -17.01
N ARG A 364 3.89 23.43 -17.42
CA ARG A 364 4.32 23.09 -18.79
C ARG A 364 4.28 21.60 -19.09
N TYR A 365 4.28 20.76 -18.07
CA TYR A 365 4.25 19.30 -18.21
C TYR A 365 3.05 18.81 -19.01
N GLY A 366 1.88 19.33 -18.76
CA GLY A 366 0.68 18.85 -19.42
C GLY A 366 -0.49 19.83 -19.44
N ASN A 367 -0.23 21.12 -19.69
CA ASN A 367 -1.29 22.11 -19.80
C ASN A 367 -2.32 22.01 -18.66
N ALA A 368 -1.83 22.18 -17.43
CA ALA A 368 -2.57 21.96 -16.21
C ALA A 368 -3.82 22.84 -16.08
N HIS A 369 -4.93 22.21 -15.68
CA HIS A 369 -6.19 22.89 -15.34
C HIS A 369 -6.61 22.47 -13.94
N VAL A 370 -6.89 23.45 -13.08
CA VAL A 370 -7.36 23.20 -11.73
C VAL A 370 -8.82 22.79 -11.76
N LEU A 371 -9.13 21.67 -11.12
CA LEU A 371 -10.51 21.24 -10.87
C LEU A 371 -11.05 21.91 -9.59
N ASN A 372 -12.39 21.98 -9.48
CA ASN A 372 -13.00 22.53 -8.27
C ASN A 372 -12.65 21.67 -7.04
N PHE A 373 -12.28 22.33 -5.96
CA PHE A 373 -12.04 21.72 -4.66
C PHE A 373 -12.69 22.58 -3.56
N SER A 374 -13.22 21.94 -2.53
CA SER A 374 -13.92 22.60 -1.43
C SER A 374 -13.06 22.71 -0.17
N GLU A 375 -12.29 21.67 0.14
CA GLU A 375 -11.49 21.59 1.37
C GLU A 375 -10.02 21.36 1.03
N LEU A 376 -9.17 22.11 1.70
CA LEU A 376 -7.72 21.93 1.70
C LEU A 376 -7.30 21.27 3.03
N ASN A 377 -6.37 20.34 2.95
CA ASN A 377 -5.85 19.65 4.12
C ASN A 377 -4.42 20.12 4.39
N PHE A 378 -4.20 20.68 5.57
CA PHE A 378 -2.90 21.21 5.99
C PHE A 378 -2.32 20.37 7.13
N TYR A 379 -1.00 20.18 7.12
CA TYR A 379 -0.24 19.64 8.23
C TYR A 379 1.17 20.23 8.23
N GLY A 380 1.76 20.34 9.41
CA GLY A 380 3.11 20.86 9.62
C GLY A 380 4.10 19.76 9.96
N LEU A 381 5.34 19.91 9.48
CA LEU A 381 6.48 19.08 9.86
C LEU A 381 7.72 19.95 9.94
N GLY A 382 8.23 20.16 11.16
CA GLY A 382 9.32 21.10 11.40
C GLY A 382 8.92 22.52 11.07
N ASP A 383 9.68 23.15 10.19
CA ASP A 383 9.47 24.50 9.67
C ASP A 383 8.63 24.54 8.38
N LYS A 384 8.14 23.39 7.90
CA LYS A 384 7.37 23.27 6.65
C LYS A 384 5.91 23.02 6.90
N VAL A 385 5.07 23.59 6.03
CA VAL A 385 3.63 23.34 5.97
C VAL A 385 3.28 22.72 4.63
N PHE A 386 2.49 21.67 4.67
CA PHE A 386 2.04 20.95 3.49
C PHE A 386 0.54 21.15 3.29
N CYS A 387 0.15 21.47 2.05
CA CYS A 387 -1.24 21.53 1.62
C CYS A 387 -1.51 20.43 0.60
N ARG A 388 -2.51 19.59 0.84
CA ARG A 388 -2.92 18.49 -0.02
C ARG A 388 -4.29 18.73 -0.65
N SER A 389 -4.58 17.92 -1.67
CA SER A 389 -5.92 17.80 -2.27
C SER A 389 -6.31 18.93 -3.20
N VAL A 390 -5.37 19.44 -3.98
CA VAL A 390 -5.64 20.35 -5.10
C VAL A 390 -5.65 19.53 -6.40
N PRO A 391 -6.81 19.08 -6.90
CA PRO A 391 -6.89 18.24 -8.09
C PRO A 391 -6.66 19.07 -9.35
N MET A 392 -5.82 18.55 -10.24
CA MET A 392 -5.53 19.14 -11.55
C MET A 392 -5.64 18.11 -12.66
N VAL A 393 -6.09 18.55 -13.82
CA VAL A 393 -6.10 17.78 -15.07
C VAL A 393 -4.87 18.17 -15.88
N PHE A 394 -4.18 17.17 -16.39
CA PHE A 394 -3.05 17.32 -17.31
C PHE A 394 -3.40 16.71 -18.67
N SER A 395 -3.21 17.47 -19.75
CA SER A 395 -3.45 17.05 -21.13
C SER A 395 -2.19 17.25 -21.98
N PHE A 396 -1.94 16.33 -22.91
CA PHE A 396 -0.71 16.31 -23.70
C PHE A 396 -1.01 16.57 -25.18
N LYS A 397 -0.29 17.51 -25.80
CA LYS A 397 -0.56 18.01 -27.14
C LYS A 397 -0.47 16.93 -28.22
N GLY A 398 0.44 15.99 -28.06
CA GLY A 398 0.67 14.88 -29.00
C GLY A 398 -0.17 13.64 -28.71
N ASN A 399 -0.96 13.64 -27.63
CA ASN A 399 -1.71 12.48 -27.19
C ASN A 399 -3.08 12.90 -26.63
N ARG A 400 -4.13 12.14 -26.92
CA ARG A 400 -5.48 12.37 -26.35
C ARG A 400 -5.60 11.96 -24.89
N ARG A 401 -4.50 11.50 -24.28
CA ARG A 401 -4.50 11.03 -22.91
C ARG A 401 -4.48 12.21 -21.94
N GLN A 402 -5.33 12.11 -20.93
CA GLN A 402 -5.38 13.06 -19.83
C GLN A 402 -5.14 12.31 -18.53
N PHE A 403 -4.58 12.99 -17.54
CA PHE A 403 -4.37 12.46 -16.20
C PHE A 403 -4.95 13.43 -15.18
N VAL A 404 -5.59 12.90 -14.17
CA VAL A 404 -6.00 13.66 -12.98
C VAL A 404 -5.03 13.33 -11.85
N GLU A 405 -4.35 14.34 -11.34
CA GLU A 405 -3.43 14.22 -10.23
C GLU A 405 -3.76 15.26 -9.16
N ASP A 406 -3.75 14.84 -7.89
CA ASP A 406 -3.78 15.77 -6.77
C ASP A 406 -2.39 16.35 -6.56
N ILE A 407 -2.30 17.66 -6.36
CA ILE A 407 -1.03 18.36 -6.11
C ILE A 407 -0.88 18.64 -4.63
N VAL A 408 0.33 18.37 -4.13
CA VAL A 408 0.79 18.78 -2.80
C VAL A 408 1.63 20.02 -2.95
N PHE A 409 1.33 21.06 -2.17
CA PHE A 409 2.13 22.27 -2.06
C PHE A 409 2.87 22.25 -0.73
N THR A 410 4.18 22.51 -0.75
CA THR A 410 5.01 22.64 0.44
C THR A 410 5.39 24.09 0.63
N PHE A 411 5.10 24.63 1.81
CA PHE A 411 5.45 25.98 2.21
C PHE A 411 6.68 25.96 3.13
N ASP A 412 7.52 26.96 3.00
CA ASP A 412 8.62 27.24 3.92
C ASP A 412 8.15 28.03 5.16
N SER A 413 9.10 28.36 6.03
CA SER A 413 8.85 29.18 7.23
C SER A 413 8.42 30.61 6.96
N GLU A 414 8.62 31.11 5.73
CA GLU A 414 8.17 32.45 5.31
C GLU A 414 6.78 32.46 4.67
N GLY A 415 6.14 31.27 4.57
CA GLY A 415 4.85 31.10 3.93
C GLY A 415 4.88 31.12 2.41
N LYS A 416 6.07 30.93 1.81
CA LYS A 416 6.22 30.77 0.37
C LYS A 416 6.23 29.31 -0.05
N ILE A 417 5.67 29.01 -1.21
CA ILE A 417 5.69 27.66 -1.78
C ILE A 417 7.12 27.35 -2.24
N CYS A 418 7.77 26.39 -1.59
CA CYS A 418 9.13 25.96 -1.89
C CYS A 418 9.21 24.66 -2.69
N ASP A 419 8.16 23.83 -2.71
CA ASP A 419 8.10 22.60 -3.49
C ASP A 419 6.66 22.24 -3.88
N LEU A 420 6.53 21.46 -4.95
CA LEU A 420 5.27 20.87 -5.42
C LEU A 420 5.48 19.42 -5.81
N ALA A 421 4.53 18.57 -5.45
CA ALA A 421 4.59 17.17 -5.81
C ALA A 421 3.23 16.62 -6.26
N PHE A 422 3.24 15.58 -7.11
CA PHE A 422 2.08 14.77 -7.39
C PHE A 422 1.78 13.88 -6.17
N SER A 423 0.60 14.03 -5.61
CA SER A 423 0.19 13.26 -4.44
C SER A 423 0.19 11.75 -4.72
N MET A 424 0.47 10.99 -3.71
CA MET A 424 0.10 9.58 -3.68
C MET A 424 -1.44 9.45 -3.64
N ASP A 425 -1.96 8.33 -4.14
CA ASP A 425 -3.40 8.07 -4.00
C ASP A 425 -3.80 8.04 -2.52
N ARG A 426 -5.04 8.44 -2.25
CA ARG A 426 -5.58 8.54 -0.89
C ARG A 426 -5.43 7.25 -0.10
N GLU A 427 -5.55 6.14 -0.76
CA GLU A 427 -5.52 4.81 -0.18
C GLU A 427 -4.12 4.45 0.30
N THR A 428 -3.10 4.72 -0.52
CA THR A 428 -1.70 4.55 -0.15
C THR A 428 -1.34 5.47 1.03
N VAL A 429 -1.75 6.73 0.99
CA VAL A 429 -1.53 7.67 2.10
C VAL A 429 -2.17 7.18 3.39
N GLN A 430 -3.43 6.77 3.34
CA GLN A 430 -4.12 6.22 4.52
C GLN A 430 -3.45 4.96 5.04
N GLY A 431 -2.98 4.11 4.13
CA GLY A 431 -2.23 2.91 4.47
C GLY A 431 -0.98 3.18 5.29
N ILE A 432 -0.22 4.18 4.92
CA ILE A 432 0.99 4.60 5.64
C ILE A 432 0.64 5.31 6.94
N VAL A 433 -0.32 6.24 6.93
CA VAL A 433 -0.75 7.02 8.10
C VAL A 433 -1.26 6.12 9.24
N SER A 434 -1.88 5.01 8.91
CA SER A 434 -2.43 4.08 9.90
C SER A 434 -1.42 3.17 10.58
N GLN A 435 -0.15 3.20 10.18
CA GLN A 435 0.90 2.39 10.80
C GLN A 435 1.24 2.95 12.19
N THR A 436 0.58 2.41 13.22
CA THR A 436 0.75 2.88 14.61
C THR A 436 2.11 2.54 15.21
N ALA A 437 2.85 1.60 14.63
CA ALA A 437 4.21 1.24 15.06
C ALA A 437 5.27 2.30 14.72
N TRP A 438 4.93 3.30 13.90
CA TRP A 438 5.84 4.35 13.49
C TRP A 438 5.40 5.70 14.04
N THR A 439 6.37 6.60 14.21
CA THR A 439 6.06 7.99 14.56
C THR A 439 5.29 8.65 13.41
N GLU A 440 4.45 9.62 13.72
CA GLU A 440 3.68 10.35 12.72
C GLU A 440 4.61 11.07 11.73
N GLU A 441 5.71 11.59 12.23
CA GLU A 441 6.78 12.18 11.47
C GLU A 441 7.38 11.22 10.42
N ALA A 442 7.77 10.00 10.84
CA ALA A 442 8.31 9.00 9.91
C ALA A 442 7.31 8.67 8.78
N ARG A 443 6.02 8.65 9.08
CA ARG A 443 4.96 8.44 8.08
C ARG A 443 4.89 9.57 7.07
N ILE A 444 4.97 10.82 7.52
CA ILE A 444 4.94 12.00 6.63
C ILE A 444 6.18 12.06 5.76
N ILE A 445 7.37 11.83 6.33
CA ILE A 445 8.64 11.79 5.57
C ILE A 445 8.57 10.73 4.47
N LEU A 446 8.05 9.54 4.78
CA LEU A 446 7.91 8.46 3.80
C LEU A 446 6.94 8.84 2.68
N ILE A 447 5.79 9.43 3.00
CA ILE A 447 4.82 9.89 2.01
C ILE A 447 5.45 10.96 1.12
N SER A 448 6.11 11.96 1.70
CA SER A 448 6.79 13.04 0.96
C SER A 448 7.89 12.50 0.05
N PHE A 449 8.65 11.50 0.49
CA PHE A 449 9.64 10.83 -0.35
C PHE A 449 9.00 10.16 -1.57
N LEU A 450 7.93 9.39 -1.39
CA LEU A 450 7.26 8.69 -2.49
C LEU A 450 6.63 9.67 -3.49
N GLU A 451 6.08 10.78 -3.00
CA GLU A 451 5.51 11.85 -3.83
C GLU A 451 6.60 12.57 -4.63
N SER A 452 7.71 12.92 -3.99
CA SER A 452 8.86 13.52 -4.66
C SER A 452 9.48 12.58 -5.68
N TYR A 453 9.59 11.28 -5.37
CA TYR A 453 10.06 10.25 -6.29
C TYR A 453 9.17 10.16 -7.54
N LYS A 454 7.84 10.04 -7.37
CA LYS A 454 6.85 10.03 -8.45
C LYS A 454 6.97 11.29 -9.33
N THR A 455 7.02 12.44 -8.69
CA THR A 455 7.09 13.77 -9.34
C THR A 455 8.37 13.95 -10.13
N ALA A 456 9.49 13.49 -9.60
CA ALA A 456 10.79 13.61 -10.27
C ALA A 456 10.83 12.87 -11.62
N TYR A 457 10.15 11.75 -11.75
CA TYR A 457 10.00 11.07 -13.04
C TYR A 457 9.09 11.85 -13.99
N ALA A 458 7.96 12.32 -13.51
CA ALA A 458 7.02 13.09 -14.33
C ALA A 458 7.65 14.38 -14.84
N LEU A 459 8.28 15.16 -13.98
CA LEU A 459 8.94 16.40 -14.32
C LEU A 459 10.37 16.23 -14.86
N LYS A 460 10.82 14.98 -15.04
CA LYS A 460 12.14 14.62 -15.60
C LYS A 460 13.31 15.26 -14.83
N ARG A 461 13.20 15.31 -13.50
CA ARG A 461 14.24 15.85 -12.60
C ARG A 461 15.37 14.85 -12.41
N LEU A 462 16.24 14.74 -13.42
CA LEU A 462 17.33 13.75 -13.45
C LEU A 462 18.37 14.01 -12.34
N ASP A 463 18.62 15.24 -12.01
CA ASP A 463 19.45 15.72 -10.90
C ASP A 463 18.96 15.15 -9.57
N TYR A 464 17.69 15.36 -9.26
CA TYR A 464 17.07 14.80 -8.06
C TYR A 464 17.14 13.26 -8.04
N ILE A 465 16.75 12.60 -9.13
CA ILE A 465 16.79 11.13 -9.20
C ILE A 465 18.23 10.63 -8.99
N SER A 466 19.22 11.32 -9.54
CA SER A 466 20.62 10.96 -9.34
C SER A 466 21.05 11.12 -7.88
N SER A 467 20.59 12.15 -7.19
CA SER A 467 20.97 12.44 -5.81
C SER A 467 20.42 11.44 -4.79
N ILE A 468 19.26 10.84 -5.06
CA ILE A 468 18.60 9.91 -4.13
C ILE A 468 19.07 8.45 -4.24
N PHE A 469 19.93 8.10 -5.20
CA PHE A 469 20.49 6.75 -5.29
C PHE A 469 21.89 6.68 -4.66
N ASP A 470 22.14 5.63 -3.88
CA ASP A 470 23.46 5.29 -3.42
C ASP A 470 24.39 4.99 -4.61
N ASP A 471 25.68 5.28 -4.49
CA ASP A 471 26.64 5.05 -5.57
C ASP A 471 26.81 3.54 -5.85
N ASP A 472 26.65 2.70 -4.83
CA ASP A 472 26.67 1.24 -4.94
C ASP A 472 25.26 0.60 -4.98
N ALA A 473 24.22 1.39 -5.29
CA ALA A 473 22.86 0.90 -5.36
C ALA A 473 22.68 -0.28 -6.32
N LEU A 474 21.92 -1.29 -5.88
CA LEU A 474 21.48 -2.38 -6.74
C LEU A 474 20.20 -1.99 -7.47
N ILE A 475 20.28 -1.80 -8.77
CA ILE A 475 19.16 -1.39 -9.60
C ILE A 475 18.82 -2.49 -10.61
N ILE A 476 17.59 -2.99 -10.57
CA ILE A 476 17.06 -3.93 -11.55
C ILE A 476 15.82 -3.29 -12.20
N THR A 477 15.92 -3.07 -13.50
CA THR A 477 14.83 -2.54 -14.31
C THR A 477 14.24 -3.64 -15.17
N GLY A 478 12.91 -3.57 -15.39
CA GLY A 478 12.19 -4.45 -16.29
C GLY A 478 11.68 -3.70 -17.51
N ARG A 479 11.56 -4.39 -18.63
CA ARG A 479 10.88 -3.91 -19.82
C ARG A 479 10.02 -5.01 -20.40
N VAL A 480 8.73 -4.73 -20.58
CA VAL A 480 7.78 -5.64 -21.21
C VAL A 480 7.82 -5.44 -22.73
N LEU A 481 8.08 -6.49 -23.46
CA LEU A 481 8.13 -6.49 -24.91
C LEU A 481 6.98 -7.36 -25.45
N GLN A 482 6.27 -6.85 -26.45
CA GLN A 482 5.25 -7.60 -27.18
C GLN A 482 5.77 -7.85 -28.61
N ASN A 483 5.94 -9.11 -28.97
CA ASN A 483 6.18 -9.46 -30.36
C ASN A 483 4.85 -9.50 -31.10
N VAL A 484 4.59 -8.49 -31.91
CA VAL A 484 3.51 -8.52 -32.91
C VAL A 484 4.04 -9.32 -34.11
N LYS A 485 3.81 -10.62 -34.13
CA LYS A 485 4.04 -11.44 -35.32
C LYS A 485 2.85 -11.28 -36.25
N GLY A 486 3.12 -11.41 -37.55
CA GLY A 486 2.21 -11.12 -38.67
C GLY A 486 0.85 -11.83 -38.60
N PRO A 487 -0.05 -11.58 -39.57
CA PRO A 487 -1.50 -11.86 -39.49
C PRO A 487 -1.91 -13.34 -39.36
N ASN A 488 -0.98 -14.28 -39.34
CA ASN A 488 -1.26 -15.71 -39.30
C ASN A 488 -0.75 -16.45 -38.03
N GLU A 489 -0.20 -15.77 -37.03
CA GLU A 489 0.25 -16.40 -35.79
C GLU A 489 -0.53 -15.89 -34.56
N TYR A 490 -1.38 -16.74 -34.04
CA TYR A 490 -2.24 -16.51 -32.86
C TYR A 490 -1.49 -16.49 -31.49
N SER A 491 -0.19 -16.23 -31.44
CA SER A 491 0.52 -16.15 -30.17
C SER A 491 1.07 -14.74 -29.92
N ASN A 492 0.36 -13.95 -29.12
CA ASN A 492 0.89 -12.76 -28.46
C ASN A 492 1.93 -13.19 -27.42
N ASN A 493 3.18 -13.39 -27.81
CA ASN A 493 4.26 -13.67 -26.88
C ASN A 493 4.70 -12.37 -26.21
N ARG A 494 4.20 -12.15 -25.03
CA ARG A 494 4.64 -11.10 -24.11
C ARG A 494 5.79 -11.66 -23.29
N TYR A 495 6.94 -10.97 -23.27
CA TYR A 495 8.09 -11.37 -22.46
C TYR A 495 8.72 -10.16 -21.79
N THR A 496 9.24 -10.38 -20.59
CA THR A 496 9.88 -9.34 -19.78
C THR A 496 11.40 -9.51 -19.84
N THR A 497 12.10 -8.43 -20.15
CA THR A 497 13.56 -8.37 -20.05
C THR A 497 13.95 -7.64 -18.78
N LEU A 498 14.74 -8.29 -17.92
CA LEU A 498 15.29 -7.70 -16.70
C LEU A 498 16.74 -7.31 -16.91
N THR A 499 17.10 -6.11 -16.49
CA THR A 499 18.46 -5.57 -16.63
C THR A 499 18.96 -5.08 -15.29
N ARG A 500 20.07 -5.68 -14.81
CA ARG A 500 20.80 -5.19 -13.65
C ARG A 500 21.74 -4.05 -14.08
N GLN A 501 21.71 -2.95 -13.35
CA GLN A 501 22.45 -1.73 -13.64
C GLN A 501 23.08 -1.16 -12.38
N ASN A 502 24.20 -0.47 -12.53
CA ASN A 502 24.69 0.45 -11.51
C ASN A 502 24.05 1.84 -11.69
N LYS A 503 24.20 2.72 -10.71
CA LYS A 503 23.68 4.09 -10.72
C LYS A 503 24.04 4.85 -12.01
N ALA A 504 25.32 4.86 -12.40
CA ALA A 504 25.77 5.64 -13.57
C ALA A 504 25.08 5.19 -14.87
N ASN A 505 24.96 3.89 -15.11
CA ASN A 505 24.27 3.35 -16.29
C ASN A 505 22.78 3.60 -16.24
N TYR A 506 22.19 3.49 -15.05
CA TYR A 506 20.76 3.75 -14.86
C TYR A 506 20.42 5.21 -15.18
N ILE A 507 21.16 6.17 -14.63
CA ILE A 507 20.97 7.61 -14.87
C ILE A 507 21.19 7.96 -16.35
N LYS A 508 22.23 7.40 -16.98
CA LYS A 508 22.49 7.58 -18.41
C LYS A 508 21.33 7.06 -19.28
N ASN A 509 20.77 5.90 -18.95
CA ASN A 509 19.66 5.33 -19.69
C ASN A 509 18.38 6.14 -19.45
N LEU A 510 18.14 6.55 -18.21
CA LEU A 510 16.98 7.38 -17.85
C LEU A 510 17.01 8.75 -18.55
N SER A 511 18.20 9.38 -18.67
CA SER A 511 18.37 10.63 -19.42
C SER A 511 17.89 10.49 -20.88
N ARG A 512 18.23 9.37 -21.55
CA ARG A 512 17.76 9.10 -22.92
C ARG A 512 16.24 8.92 -22.98
N VAL A 513 15.67 8.21 -22.00
CA VAL A 513 14.22 8.03 -21.90
C VAL A 513 13.55 9.39 -21.73
N PHE A 514 14.04 10.23 -20.81
CA PHE A 514 13.50 11.56 -20.56
C PHE A 514 13.54 12.47 -21.80
N ALA A 515 14.60 12.37 -22.58
CA ALA A 515 14.71 13.14 -23.83
C ALA A 515 13.75 12.66 -24.93
N SER A 516 13.40 11.37 -24.95
CA SER A 516 12.59 10.76 -26.02
C SER A 516 11.09 10.76 -25.76
N GLN A 517 10.63 11.00 -24.53
CA GLN A 517 9.22 10.98 -24.17
C GLN A 517 8.67 12.40 -23.98
N GLU A 518 7.47 12.67 -24.48
CA GLU A 518 6.76 13.92 -24.22
C GLU A 518 6.38 14.02 -22.76
N TYR A 519 5.78 12.95 -22.23
CA TYR A 519 5.40 12.83 -20.82
C TYR A 519 5.82 11.48 -20.24
N ILE A 520 5.92 11.45 -18.92
CA ILE A 520 6.00 10.24 -18.09
C ILE A 520 5.04 10.46 -16.94
N ASN A 521 4.19 9.49 -16.67
CA ASN A 521 3.31 9.47 -15.51
C ASN A 521 3.46 8.14 -14.78
N LEU A 522 3.70 8.21 -13.47
CA LEU A 522 3.74 7.08 -12.58
C LEU A 522 2.49 7.10 -11.70
N GLN A 523 1.81 5.96 -11.62
CA GLN A 523 0.76 5.75 -10.65
C GLN A 523 1.19 4.63 -9.70
N PHE A 524 0.96 4.83 -8.41
CA PHE A 524 1.33 3.92 -7.35
C PHE A 524 0.07 3.45 -6.63
N SER A 525 -0.01 2.15 -6.36
CA SER A 525 -1.08 1.52 -5.59
C SER A 525 -0.53 0.32 -4.82
N ASP A 526 -1.34 -0.29 -3.95
CA ASP A 526 -0.97 -1.50 -3.19
C ASP A 526 0.40 -1.36 -2.49
N CYS A 527 0.60 -0.26 -1.77
CA CYS A 527 1.85 0.04 -1.09
C CYS A 527 1.94 -0.74 0.24
N GLU A 528 2.95 -1.59 0.34
CA GLU A 528 3.31 -2.27 1.60
C GLU A 528 4.67 -1.75 2.06
N VAL A 529 4.74 -1.28 3.28
CA VAL A 529 5.96 -0.73 3.87
C VAL A 529 6.29 -1.46 5.16
N MET A 530 7.56 -1.74 5.35
CA MET A 530 8.09 -2.31 6.59
C MET A 530 9.42 -1.65 6.94
N LYS A 531 9.60 -1.37 8.21
CA LYS A 531 10.89 -0.99 8.76
C LYS A 531 11.81 -2.20 8.78
N LEU A 532 13.03 -2.05 8.33
CA LEU A 532 14.04 -3.11 8.29
C LEU A 532 15.22 -2.74 9.20
N GLY A 533 15.79 -3.77 9.86
CA GLY A 533 16.88 -3.55 10.80
C GLY A 533 16.44 -3.02 12.16
N LYS A 534 17.40 -2.72 13.03
CA LYS A 534 17.18 -2.16 14.38
C LYS A 534 17.19 -0.63 14.38
N GLY A 535 17.78 -0.02 13.36
CA GLY A 535 17.73 1.43 13.13
C GLY A 535 16.31 1.88 12.81
N GLU A 536 16.00 3.16 13.06
CA GLU A 536 14.63 3.65 12.86
C GLU A 536 14.35 4.18 11.45
N GLN A 537 15.31 4.08 10.53
CA GLN A 537 15.37 4.91 9.33
C GLN A 537 15.34 4.15 8.02
N LEU A 538 15.51 2.83 8.05
CA LEU A 538 15.59 2.01 6.85
C LEU A 538 14.23 1.38 6.56
N PHE A 539 13.68 1.66 5.37
CA PHE A 539 12.36 1.20 4.95
C PHE A 539 12.45 0.33 3.69
N GLY A 540 11.84 -0.85 3.76
CA GLY A 540 11.53 -1.66 2.59
C GLY A 540 10.12 -1.34 2.12
N ILE A 541 9.97 -0.99 0.85
CA ILE A 541 8.70 -0.53 0.26
C ILE A 541 8.39 -1.40 -0.95
N LYS A 542 7.24 -2.06 -0.98
CA LYS A 542 6.68 -2.73 -2.14
C LYS A 542 5.51 -1.93 -2.66
N ILE A 543 5.52 -1.60 -3.94
CA ILE A 543 4.49 -0.77 -4.58
C ILE A 543 4.07 -1.44 -5.88
N ARG A 544 2.79 -1.49 -6.18
CA ARG A 544 2.31 -1.72 -7.53
C ARG A 544 2.45 -0.43 -8.32
N GLN A 545 3.28 -0.46 -9.35
CA GLN A 545 3.56 0.67 -10.21
C GLN A 545 2.88 0.49 -11.55
N GLU A 546 2.16 1.51 -12.01
CA GLU A 546 1.78 1.70 -13.40
C GLU A 546 2.63 2.82 -14.01
N TYR A 547 3.31 2.51 -15.10
CA TYR A 547 4.15 3.44 -15.83
C TYR A 547 3.51 3.78 -17.15
N PHE A 548 3.37 5.05 -17.44
CA PHE A 548 2.84 5.56 -18.70
C PHE A 548 3.80 6.58 -19.30
N SER A 549 4.04 6.46 -20.61
CA SER A 549 4.78 7.46 -21.37
C SER A 549 4.18 7.58 -22.78
N THR A 550 4.72 8.46 -23.60
CA THR A 550 4.21 8.72 -24.96
C THR A 550 4.10 7.45 -25.80
N THR A 551 5.07 6.54 -25.69
CA THR A 551 5.19 5.38 -26.59
C THR A 551 5.16 4.04 -25.87
N TYR A 552 5.14 4.02 -24.53
CA TYR A 552 5.28 2.81 -23.75
C TYR A 552 4.46 2.86 -22.45
N SER A 553 3.88 1.73 -22.08
CA SER A 553 3.22 1.57 -20.78
C SER A 553 3.44 0.16 -20.25
N ASP A 554 3.61 0.05 -18.94
CA ASP A 554 3.65 -1.23 -18.23
C ASP A 554 2.99 -1.14 -16.85
N THR A 555 2.76 -2.30 -16.27
CA THR A 555 2.29 -2.45 -14.89
C THR A 555 3.12 -3.55 -14.24
N GLY A 556 3.61 -3.31 -13.05
CA GLY A 556 4.41 -4.28 -12.32
C GLY A 556 4.58 -3.90 -10.84
N TYR A 557 5.48 -4.58 -10.19
CA TYR A 557 5.79 -4.37 -8.78
C TYR A 557 7.18 -3.78 -8.62
N LEU A 558 7.23 -2.67 -7.93
CA LEU A 558 8.47 -1.98 -7.56
C LEU A 558 8.79 -2.32 -6.10
N PHE A 559 10.03 -2.75 -5.84
CA PHE A 559 10.56 -2.84 -4.49
C PHE A 559 11.70 -1.82 -4.33
N ILE A 560 11.63 -1.02 -3.27
CA ILE A 560 12.63 -0.01 -2.91
C ILE A 560 13.09 -0.28 -1.48
N LEU A 561 14.42 -0.30 -1.28
CA LEU A 561 15.03 -0.18 0.04
C LEU A 561 15.62 1.23 0.15
N VAL A 562 15.08 2.02 1.05
CA VAL A 562 15.44 3.44 1.22
C VAL A 562 15.79 3.75 2.67
N ASN A 563 16.86 4.52 2.86
CA ASN A 563 17.22 5.14 4.13
C ASN A 563 16.69 6.57 4.13
N LEU A 564 15.87 6.91 5.15
CA LEU A 564 15.24 8.22 5.33
C LEU A 564 15.78 8.95 6.57
N ARG A 565 16.99 8.63 7.03
CA ARG A 565 17.64 9.28 8.18
C ARG A 565 17.73 10.79 7.98
N ASP A 566 18.16 11.20 6.80
CA ASP A 566 18.08 12.59 6.36
C ASP A 566 16.88 12.75 5.43
N SER A 567 15.82 13.39 5.91
CA SER A 567 14.59 13.59 5.14
C SER A 567 14.80 14.47 3.91
N GLN A 568 15.85 15.30 3.91
CA GLN A 568 16.22 16.15 2.77
C GLN A 568 17.08 15.40 1.75
N ARG A 569 17.71 14.28 2.15
CA ARG A 569 18.59 13.47 1.31
C ARG A 569 18.31 11.97 1.48
N PRO A 570 17.13 11.52 1.03
CA PRO A 570 16.80 10.10 1.05
C PRO A 570 17.80 9.31 0.18
N VAL A 571 18.16 8.09 0.62
CA VAL A 571 19.13 7.26 -0.09
C VAL A 571 18.53 5.90 -0.43
N ILE A 572 18.36 5.62 -1.72
CA ILE A 572 17.90 4.32 -2.23
C ILE A 572 19.10 3.39 -2.42
N HIS A 573 19.13 2.28 -1.69
CA HIS A 573 20.16 1.25 -1.77
C HIS A 573 19.79 0.10 -2.72
N VAL A 574 18.50 -0.20 -2.83
CA VAL A 574 17.98 -1.25 -3.73
C VAL A 574 16.72 -0.72 -4.42
N ARG A 575 16.66 -0.93 -5.73
CA ARG A 575 15.45 -0.72 -6.55
C ARG A 575 15.31 -1.88 -7.50
N THR A 576 14.22 -2.63 -7.38
CA THR A 576 13.90 -3.71 -8.31
C THR A 576 12.51 -3.57 -8.87
N TRP A 577 12.31 -4.07 -10.07
CA TRP A 577 11.01 -4.10 -10.73
C TRP A 577 10.74 -5.50 -11.29
N GLN A 578 9.52 -6.00 -11.15
CA GLN A 578 9.06 -7.26 -11.72
C GLN A 578 7.63 -7.10 -12.25
N GLU A 579 7.34 -7.73 -13.39
CA GLU A 579 6.02 -7.67 -14.04
C GLU A 579 4.95 -8.47 -13.29
N ALA A 580 5.32 -9.64 -12.80
CA ALA A 580 4.42 -10.60 -12.17
C ALA A 580 5.12 -11.31 -11.00
N PRO A 581 4.36 -11.96 -10.11
CA PRO A 581 4.93 -12.82 -9.07
C PRO A 581 5.82 -13.91 -9.66
N ASP A 582 7.01 -14.10 -9.09
CA ASP A 582 7.90 -15.23 -9.41
C ASP A 582 7.33 -16.52 -8.80
N LYS A 583 7.61 -17.65 -9.43
CA LYS A 583 7.08 -18.96 -8.99
C LYS A 583 7.69 -19.43 -7.67
N ASP A 584 8.94 -19.06 -7.41
CA ASP A 584 9.72 -19.54 -6.26
C ASP A 584 9.56 -18.63 -5.02
N PHE A 585 9.45 -17.31 -5.22
CA PHE A 585 9.41 -16.33 -4.12
C PHE A 585 8.26 -15.29 -4.22
N GLY A 586 7.43 -15.35 -5.24
CA GLY A 586 6.33 -14.41 -5.42
C GLY A 586 6.77 -12.98 -5.80
N VAL A 587 6.14 -11.97 -5.22
CA VAL A 587 6.52 -10.55 -5.40
C VAL A 587 7.57 -10.17 -4.34
N ILE A 588 8.69 -9.59 -4.78
CA ILE A 588 9.71 -9.09 -3.85
C ILE A 588 9.10 -7.98 -3.01
N GLY A 589 9.17 -8.16 -1.70
CA GLY A 589 8.65 -7.22 -0.72
C GLY A 589 9.48 -7.23 0.56
N PRO A 590 9.24 -6.29 1.48
CA PRO A 590 10.03 -6.14 2.70
C PRO A 590 9.99 -7.36 3.63
N TYR A 591 8.99 -8.19 3.52
CA TYR A 591 8.79 -9.41 4.33
C TYR A 591 9.73 -10.58 3.95
N HIS A 592 10.57 -10.41 2.93
CA HIS A 592 11.57 -11.41 2.52
C HIS A 592 12.92 -11.25 3.25
N PHE A 593 13.10 -10.21 4.06
CA PHE A 593 14.38 -9.80 4.62
C PHE A 593 14.39 -9.69 6.14
#